data_02785d9255b6eb127480f5dce2c3cb38
#
_entry.id   02785d9255b6eb127480f5dce2c3cb38
#
_cell.length_a   1.000
_cell.length_b   1.000
_cell.length_c   1.000
_cell.angle_alpha   90.00
_cell.angle_beta   90.00
_cell.angle_gamma   90.00
#
_symmetry.space_group_name_H-M   'P 1'
#
loop_
_entity.id
_entity.type
_entity.pdbx_description
1 polymer ?
#
loop_
_entity_poly.entity_id
_entity_poly.type
_entity_poly.pdbx_seq_one_letter_code
_entity_poly.pdbx_strand_id
1 'polypeptide(L)'
;MSLKAVILVGGPQKGTRFRPLSLQLPKPLFPIAGVPLVEHHIDQLSQLTGLAEVILLGFYPEAEFVDFCQRCQDQYRIPIRYIQEPTPLGTAGGIARFCDSLLAAPQPEAVFILNADVCGDLPVAEMADELSRRPEANCLLLTTDATREQSINFGSVVIGAGGRVVHFVDKPTTFISVNISCGVYLMRPQVFQSLARSQSLWFEADLFPRMAHTGELYAYNTTNWWSQTKTAAAVLYANRSYLRLYKKRYAARLCVDRAHIIGDVFIDPSAIVDKTAKIGPNVSIGPDARIGKGVRIKESIVLPGACLDEHSCVMHSVIGWRSTVGAWSRVEGVPLAPNPNVAFAKMDNRPLFMEDGRLTPSVTILGSDVSVAPETIVLNCVVLPYKELTSSHKNQIIL
;
A
#
# COMPACT_ATOMS: atom_id res chain seq x y z
N MET A 1 15.15 19.79 -12.51
CA MET A 1 13.75 19.72 -12.96
C MET A 1 12.86 20.07 -11.78
N SER A 2 11.93 21.03 -11.94
CA SER A 2 10.93 21.35 -10.92
C SER A 2 9.84 20.28 -10.94
N LEU A 3 9.54 19.66 -9.80
CA LEU A 3 8.64 18.53 -9.70
C LEU A 3 7.49 18.79 -8.71
N LYS A 4 6.33 18.25 -8.98
CA LYS A 4 5.26 18.04 -7.99
C LYS A 4 4.85 16.57 -7.98
N ALA A 5 4.14 16.16 -6.95
CA ALA A 5 3.57 14.83 -6.88
C ALA A 5 2.11 14.86 -6.48
N VAL A 6 1.30 14.02 -7.11
CA VAL A 6 -0.11 13.78 -6.76
C VAL A 6 -0.26 12.31 -6.38
N ILE A 7 -0.74 12.05 -5.18
CA ILE A 7 -1.04 10.70 -4.72
C ILE A 7 -2.57 10.52 -4.70
N LEU A 8 -3.05 9.57 -5.51
CA LEU A 8 -4.48 9.28 -5.65
C LEU A 8 -4.92 8.36 -4.51
N VAL A 9 -5.56 8.95 -3.49
CA VAL A 9 -5.93 8.21 -2.27
C VAL A 9 -7.29 7.49 -2.39
N GLY A 10 -8.08 7.79 -3.42
CA GLY A 10 -9.40 7.17 -3.63
C GLY A 10 -10.45 7.67 -2.65
N GLY A 11 -11.35 6.78 -2.21
CA GLY A 11 -12.45 7.16 -1.31
C GLY A 11 -13.05 5.96 -0.56
N PRO A 12 -13.95 6.22 0.41
CA PRO A 12 -14.45 5.21 1.36
C PRO A 12 -15.28 4.09 0.71
N GLN A 13 -15.84 4.35 -0.46
CA GLN A 13 -16.63 3.36 -1.22
C GLN A 13 -15.77 2.36 -2.00
N LYS A 14 -14.48 2.66 -2.19
CA LYS A 14 -13.51 1.80 -2.89
C LYS A 14 -12.67 1.02 -1.87
N GLY A 15 -12.21 -0.17 -2.25
CA GLY A 15 -11.34 -0.97 -1.38
C GLY A 15 -12.09 -1.79 -0.33
N THR A 16 -13.34 -2.19 -0.59
CA THR A 16 -14.14 -3.04 0.32
C THR A 16 -13.44 -4.36 0.70
N ARG A 17 -12.57 -4.87 -0.17
CA ARG A 17 -11.73 -6.05 0.11
C ARG A 17 -10.67 -5.82 1.20
N PHE A 18 -10.48 -4.58 1.63
CA PHE A 18 -9.58 -4.21 2.72
C PHE A 18 -10.29 -4.22 4.09
N ARG A 19 -11.62 -4.37 4.12
CA ARG A 19 -12.37 -4.53 5.37
C ARG A 19 -11.94 -5.81 6.10
N PRO A 20 -11.94 -5.78 7.46
CA PRO A 20 -12.43 -4.76 8.38
C PRO A 20 -11.46 -3.59 8.63
N LEU A 21 -10.22 -3.63 8.14
CA LEU A 21 -9.17 -2.66 8.47
C LEU A 21 -9.47 -1.22 7.99
N SER A 22 -10.32 -1.06 6.98
CA SER A 22 -10.72 0.25 6.44
C SER A 22 -12.11 0.72 6.89
N LEU A 23 -12.65 0.14 7.95
CA LEU A 23 -13.97 0.59 8.48
C LEU A 23 -13.88 1.87 9.30
N GLN A 24 -12.75 2.08 9.99
CA GLN A 24 -12.56 3.22 10.89
C GLN A 24 -11.44 4.17 10.45
N LEU A 25 -10.63 3.77 9.49
CA LEU A 25 -9.49 4.56 9.01
C LEU A 25 -9.42 4.48 7.49
N PRO A 26 -9.19 5.58 6.78
CA PRO A 26 -8.88 5.53 5.35
C PRO A 26 -7.75 4.55 5.05
N LYS A 27 -7.95 3.70 4.05
CA LYS A 27 -6.95 2.71 3.65
C LYS A 27 -5.54 3.30 3.44
N PRO A 28 -5.37 4.49 2.81
CA PRO A 28 -4.05 5.10 2.66
C PRO A 28 -3.35 5.43 3.98
N LEU A 29 -4.10 5.59 5.07
CA LEU A 29 -3.56 5.87 6.40
C LEU A 29 -3.29 4.61 7.22
N PHE A 30 -3.58 3.42 6.70
CA PHE A 30 -3.29 2.16 7.40
C PHE A 30 -1.78 1.99 7.62
N PRO A 31 -1.32 1.72 8.85
CA PRO A 31 0.11 1.61 9.15
C PRO A 31 0.69 0.28 8.65
N ILE A 32 1.77 0.38 7.88
CA ILE A 32 2.59 -0.74 7.42
C ILE A 32 4.03 -0.46 7.84
N ALA A 33 4.69 -1.41 8.47
CA ALA A 33 6.04 -1.23 9.01
C ALA A 33 6.17 0.04 9.91
N GLY A 34 5.10 0.34 10.65
CA GLY A 34 5.06 1.42 11.63
C GLY A 34 4.63 2.79 11.10
N VAL A 35 4.47 2.99 9.79
CA VAL A 35 4.02 4.27 9.23
C VAL A 35 2.85 4.09 8.25
N PRO A 36 1.99 5.12 8.06
CA PRO A 36 0.90 5.07 7.10
C PRO A 36 1.36 4.70 5.69
N LEU A 37 0.55 3.91 4.98
CA LEU A 37 0.86 3.45 3.63
C LEU A 37 1.24 4.60 2.67
N VAL A 38 0.48 5.68 2.69
CA VAL A 38 0.74 6.87 1.85
C VAL A 38 2.03 7.59 2.24
N GLU A 39 2.48 7.49 3.48
CA GLU A 39 3.72 8.11 3.96
C GLU A 39 4.96 7.45 3.36
N HIS A 40 4.91 6.16 3.00
CA HIS A 40 6.01 5.52 2.27
C HIS A 40 6.24 6.17 0.90
N HIS A 41 5.19 6.66 0.23
CA HIS A 41 5.33 7.42 -1.01
C HIS A 41 5.97 8.78 -0.75
N ILE A 42 5.49 9.49 0.28
CA ILE A 42 6.03 10.80 0.66
C ILE A 42 7.51 10.69 1.01
N ASP A 43 7.89 9.67 1.80
CA ASP A 43 9.28 9.40 2.19
C ASP A 43 10.20 9.20 0.96
N GLN A 44 9.75 8.42 -0.04
CA GLN A 44 10.53 8.20 -1.27
C GLN A 44 10.57 9.45 -2.16
N LEU A 45 9.44 10.14 -2.31
CA LEU A 45 9.37 11.38 -3.08
C LEU A 45 10.20 12.51 -2.45
N SER A 46 10.31 12.56 -1.13
CA SER A 46 11.10 13.58 -0.41
C SER A 46 12.61 13.52 -0.70
N GLN A 47 13.07 12.41 -1.27
CA GLN A 47 14.47 12.27 -1.71
C GLN A 47 14.73 12.96 -3.06
N LEU A 48 13.69 13.41 -3.77
CA LEU A 48 13.83 14.06 -5.08
C LEU A 48 14.33 15.50 -4.92
N THR A 49 15.41 15.83 -5.62
CA THR A 49 15.84 17.22 -5.75
C THR A 49 14.83 17.98 -6.63
N GLY A 50 14.33 19.10 -6.10
CA GLY A 50 13.38 19.96 -6.83
C GLY A 50 11.91 19.57 -6.68
N LEU A 51 11.54 18.67 -5.75
CA LEU A 51 10.17 18.43 -5.38
C LEU A 51 9.62 19.65 -4.62
N ALA A 52 8.65 20.34 -5.24
CA ALA A 52 8.07 21.56 -4.71
C ALA A 52 6.86 21.32 -3.79
N GLU A 53 6.09 20.28 -4.05
CA GLU A 53 4.83 20.01 -3.35
C GLU A 53 4.39 18.55 -3.53
N VAL A 54 3.74 17.96 -2.50
CA VAL A 54 2.99 16.71 -2.58
C VAL A 54 1.52 16.99 -2.34
N ILE A 55 0.66 16.50 -3.23
CA ILE A 55 -0.78 16.70 -3.17
C ILE A 55 -1.45 15.34 -3.01
N LEU A 56 -2.24 15.16 -1.96
CA LEU A 56 -3.13 14.01 -1.82
C LEU A 56 -4.47 14.37 -2.47
N LEU A 57 -4.94 13.55 -3.39
CA LEU A 57 -6.18 13.80 -4.14
C LEU A 57 -7.13 12.62 -3.97
N GLY A 58 -8.35 12.87 -3.51
CA GLY A 58 -9.34 11.83 -3.35
C GLY A 58 -10.68 12.26 -2.81
N PHE A 59 -11.51 11.29 -2.44
CA PHE A 59 -12.92 11.48 -2.11
C PHE A 59 -13.24 11.21 -0.63
N TYR A 60 -12.21 11.14 0.25
CA TYR A 60 -12.42 11.11 1.70
C TYR A 60 -12.73 12.52 2.21
N PRO A 61 -13.44 12.67 3.36
CA PRO A 61 -13.55 13.94 4.05
C PRO A 61 -12.18 14.55 4.34
N GLU A 62 -12.03 15.84 4.11
CA GLU A 62 -10.75 16.54 4.31
C GLU A 62 -10.24 16.40 5.76
N ALA A 63 -11.15 16.43 6.73
CA ALA A 63 -10.83 16.28 8.15
C ALA A 63 -10.02 15.01 8.48
N GLU A 64 -10.14 13.94 7.67
CA GLU A 64 -9.41 12.69 7.89
C GLU A 64 -7.91 12.79 7.51
N PHE A 65 -7.52 13.82 6.74
CA PHE A 65 -6.15 14.00 6.26
C PHE A 65 -5.44 15.22 6.81
N VAL A 66 -6.13 16.15 7.48
CA VAL A 66 -5.56 17.42 7.98
C VAL A 66 -4.35 17.17 8.87
N ASP A 67 -4.52 16.41 9.96
CA ASP A 67 -3.45 16.14 10.92
C ASP A 67 -2.30 15.35 10.29
N PHE A 68 -2.63 14.42 9.40
CA PHE A 68 -1.64 13.66 8.65
C PHE A 68 -0.79 14.56 7.75
N CYS A 69 -1.42 15.44 6.97
CA CYS A 69 -0.72 16.37 6.09
C CYS A 69 0.19 17.32 6.88
N GLN A 70 -0.33 17.89 7.98
CA GLN A 70 0.46 18.79 8.82
C GLN A 70 1.69 18.08 9.41
N ARG A 71 1.52 16.90 9.99
CA ARG A 71 2.62 16.10 10.55
C ARG A 71 3.67 15.75 9.50
N CYS A 72 3.24 15.31 8.31
CA CYS A 72 4.17 14.98 7.23
C CYS A 72 4.88 16.24 6.69
N GLN A 73 4.19 17.37 6.57
CA GLN A 73 4.81 18.63 6.17
C GLN A 73 5.92 19.05 7.13
N ASP A 74 5.67 18.94 8.44
CA ASP A 74 6.65 19.27 9.48
C ASP A 74 7.85 18.30 9.46
N GLN A 75 7.60 17.02 9.21
CA GLN A 75 8.63 15.97 9.19
C GLN A 75 9.52 16.06 7.95
N TYR A 76 8.93 16.18 6.77
CA TYR A 76 9.65 16.11 5.49
C TYR A 76 10.08 17.49 4.96
N ARG A 77 9.59 18.59 5.56
CA ARG A 77 9.87 19.98 5.14
C ARG A 77 9.48 20.27 3.69
N ILE A 78 8.41 19.64 3.23
CA ILE A 78 7.83 19.82 1.90
C ILE A 78 6.36 20.19 2.10
N PRO A 79 5.80 21.17 1.35
CA PRO A 79 4.37 21.46 1.35
C PRO A 79 3.56 20.22 1.00
N ILE A 80 2.62 19.85 1.87
CA ILE A 80 1.74 18.70 1.69
C ILE A 80 0.31 19.14 1.95
N ARG A 81 -0.58 18.94 0.99
CA ARG A 81 -1.99 19.26 1.15
C ARG A 81 -2.90 18.19 0.59
N TYR A 82 -4.12 18.16 1.09
CA TYR A 82 -5.19 17.32 0.60
C TYR A 82 -6.16 18.13 -0.26
N ILE A 83 -6.61 17.56 -1.37
CA ILE A 83 -7.70 18.10 -2.19
C ILE A 83 -8.83 17.07 -2.20
N GLN A 84 -9.99 17.50 -1.71
CA GLN A 84 -11.18 16.66 -1.71
C GLN A 84 -11.91 16.75 -3.04
N GLU A 85 -12.12 15.60 -3.70
CA GLU A 85 -13.02 15.51 -4.85
C GLU A 85 -14.48 15.58 -4.39
N PRO A 86 -15.36 16.32 -5.07
CA PRO A 86 -16.78 16.39 -4.70
C PRO A 86 -17.55 15.10 -5.05
N THR A 87 -17.08 14.39 -6.08
CA THR A 87 -17.62 13.12 -6.57
C THR A 87 -16.48 12.26 -7.12
N PRO A 88 -16.61 10.93 -7.16
CA PRO A 88 -15.61 10.08 -7.78
C PRO A 88 -15.50 10.34 -9.29
N LEU A 89 -14.38 10.89 -9.75
CA LEU A 89 -14.16 11.30 -11.14
C LEU A 89 -13.25 10.33 -11.94
N GLY A 90 -12.86 9.21 -11.35
CA GLY A 90 -11.88 8.30 -11.94
C GLY A 90 -10.43 8.72 -11.65
N THR A 91 -9.45 8.00 -12.18
CA THR A 91 -8.03 8.25 -11.89
C THR A 91 -7.49 9.53 -12.53
N ALA A 92 -8.05 9.95 -13.67
CA ALA A 92 -7.64 11.16 -14.40
C ALA A 92 -8.60 12.34 -14.25
N GLY A 93 -9.88 12.09 -13.93
CA GLY A 93 -10.88 13.16 -13.87
C GLY A 93 -10.66 14.18 -12.75
N GLY A 94 -10.23 13.73 -11.57
CA GLY A 94 -9.81 14.63 -10.50
C GLY A 94 -8.62 15.50 -10.89
N ILE A 95 -7.63 14.91 -11.55
CA ILE A 95 -6.47 15.63 -12.09
C ILE A 95 -6.93 16.71 -13.10
N ALA A 96 -7.81 16.34 -14.03
CA ALA A 96 -8.35 17.28 -15.03
C ALA A 96 -9.12 18.43 -14.38
N ARG A 97 -9.94 18.13 -13.37
CA ARG A 97 -10.74 19.13 -12.66
C ARG A 97 -9.88 20.15 -11.90
N PHE A 98 -8.85 19.68 -11.22
CA PHE A 98 -7.98 20.52 -10.40
C PHE A 98 -6.68 20.93 -11.10
N CYS A 99 -6.61 20.77 -12.42
CA CYS A 99 -5.42 21.03 -13.24
C CYS A 99 -4.77 22.38 -12.91
N ASP A 100 -5.55 23.47 -12.83
CA ASP A 100 -5.02 24.81 -12.58
C ASP A 100 -4.37 24.91 -11.18
N SER A 101 -4.95 24.28 -10.17
CA SER A 101 -4.39 24.19 -8.81
C SER A 101 -3.15 23.30 -8.75
N LEU A 102 -3.13 22.20 -9.50
CA LEU A 102 -1.99 21.28 -9.55
C LEU A 102 -0.78 21.91 -10.26
N LEU A 103 -1.03 22.70 -11.30
CA LEU A 103 0.00 23.38 -12.09
C LEU A 103 0.29 24.81 -11.63
N ALA A 104 -0.34 25.28 -10.54
CA ALA A 104 -0.06 26.59 -9.97
C ALA A 104 1.43 26.78 -9.60
N ALA A 105 1.83 28.02 -9.39
CA ALA A 105 3.22 28.36 -9.03
C ALA A 105 3.68 27.68 -7.72
N PRO A 106 4.93 27.20 -7.64
CA PRO A 106 5.90 27.13 -8.73
C PRO A 106 5.46 26.10 -9.78
N GLN A 107 5.51 26.50 -11.07
CA GLN A 107 5.08 25.61 -12.15
C GLN A 107 6.03 24.41 -12.26
N PRO A 108 5.49 23.19 -12.23
CA PRO A 108 6.30 21.98 -12.38
C PRO A 108 6.69 21.76 -13.84
N GLU A 109 7.87 21.24 -14.08
CA GLU A 109 8.28 20.71 -15.40
C GLU A 109 7.71 19.29 -15.63
N ALA A 110 7.47 18.55 -14.54
CA ALA A 110 6.75 17.28 -14.56
C ALA A 110 6.07 17.01 -13.21
N VAL A 111 5.03 16.17 -13.25
CA VAL A 111 4.23 15.79 -12.09
C VAL A 111 4.23 14.26 -11.96
N PHE A 112 4.65 13.76 -10.81
CA PHE A 112 4.42 12.38 -10.44
C PHE A 112 2.96 12.14 -10.09
N ILE A 113 2.40 11.02 -10.54
CA ILE A 113 1.08 10.54 -10.13
C ILE A 113 1.25 9.11 -9.62
N LEU A 114 0.81 8.86 -8.39
CA LEU A 114 0.93 7.56 -7.72
C LEU A 114 -0.43 7.10 -7.20
N ASN A 115 -0.78 5.85 -7.45
CA ASN A 115 -1.90 5.22 -6.76
C ASN A 115 -1.50 4.90 -5.31
N ALA A 116 -2.26 5.37 -4.32
CA ALA A 116 -1.92 5.22 -2.90
C ALA A 116 -1.89 3.75 -2.40
N ASP A 117 -2.44 2.80 -3.16
CA ASP A 117 -2.41 1.38 -2.79
C ASP A 117 -1.18 0.63 -3.34
N VAL A 118 -0.30 1.30 -4.04
CA VAL A 118 0.99 0.77 -4.47
C VAL A 118 1.95 0.68 -3.29
N CYS A 119 2.71 -0.38 -3.22
CA CYS A 119 3.84 -0.56 -2.31
C CYS A 119 5.06 -0.91 -3.14
N GLY A 120 6.21 -0.36 -2.81
CA GLY A 120 7.40 -0.70 -3.58
C GLY A 120 8.63 0.11 -3.18
N ASP A 121 9.75 -0.32 -3.73
CA ASP A 121 10.98 0.45 -3.81
C ASP A 121 10.97 1.18 -5.15
N LEU A 122 10.35 2.39 -5.15
CA LEU A 122 10.04 3.12 -6.37
C LEU A 122 11.27 3.90 -6.87
N PRO A 123 11.69 3.72 -8.14
CA PRO A 123 12.84 4.38 -8.72
C PRO A 123 12.48 5.80 -9.19
N VAL A 124 12.00 6.66 -8.26
CA VAL A 124 11.46 7.99 -8.61
C VAL A 124 12.54 8.94 -9.14
N ALA A 125 13.77 8.85 -8.63
CA ALA A 125 14.87 9.67 -9.11
C ALA A 125 15.29 9.26 -10.52
N GLU A 126 15.42 7.97 -10.76
CA GLU A 126 15.75 7.40 -12.07
C GLU A 126 14.68 7.72 -13.12
N MET A 127 13.39 7.71 -12.73
CA MET A 127 12.29 8.11 -13.62
C MET A 127 12.38 9.60 -13.98
N ALA A 128 12.71 10.47 -13.02
CA ALA A 128 12.88 11.90 -13.29
C ALA A 128 14.05 12.15 -14.25
N ASP A 129 15.16 11.48 -14.03
CA ASP A 129 16.33 11.54 -14.91
C ASP A 129 16.03 11.01 -16.33
N GLU A 130 15.28 9.91 -16.42
CA GLU A 130 14.90 9.32 -17.71
C GLU A 130 13.97 10.24 -18.49
N LEU A 131 12.95 10.84 -17.86
CA LEU A 131 12.07 11.80 -18.53
C LEU A 131 12.84 13.05 -19.01
N SER A 132 13.83 13.50 -18.24
CA SER A 132 14.66 14.66 -18.62
C SER A 132 15.48 14.41 -19.87
N ARG A 133 15.91 13.15 -20.11
CA ARG A 133 16.66 12.74 -21.31
C ARG A 133 15.79 12.51 -22.54
N ARG A 134 14.47 12.50 -22.38
CA ARG A 134 13.51 12.19 -23.45
C ARG A 134 12.55 13.36 -23.70
N PRO A 135 12.97 14.35 -24.47
CA PRO A 135 12.10 15.50 -24.78
C PRO A 135 10.81 15.10 -25.53
N GLU A 136 10.83 13.99 -26.26
CA GLU A 136 9.69 13.42 -26.99
C GLU A 136 8.66 12.72 -26.10
N ALA A 137 9.02 12.35 -24.85
CA ALA A 137 8.14 11.70 -23.91
C ALA A 137 7.28 12.73 -23.16
N ASN A 138 5.96 12.61 -23.26
CA ASN A 138 5.03 13.38 -22.45
C ASN A 138 4.58 12.64 -21.18
N CYS A 139 4.67 11.31 -21.20
CA CYS A 139 4.36 10.46 -20.04
C CYS A 139 5.33 9.28 -19.97
N LEU A 140 5.83 9.01 -18.76
CA LEU A 140 6.65 7.85 -18.43
C LEU A 140 5.89 6.98 -17.42
N LEU A 141 5.60 5.72 -17.80
CA LEU A 141 4.99 4.72 -16.91
C LEU A 141 6.07 3.93 -16.18
N LEU A 142 5.92 3.74 -14.88
CA LEU A 142 6.65 2.68 -14.18
C LEU A 142 6.04 1.33 -14.52
N THR A 143 6.85 0.39 -14.98
CA THR A 143 6.44 -0.97 -15.31
C THR A 143 7.31 -1.99 -14.56
N THR A 144 6.78 -3.19 -14.38
CA THR A 144 7.50 -4.36 -13.87
C THR A 144 6.99 -5.62 -14.55
N ASP A 145 7.74 -6.71 -14.44
CA ASP A 145 7.31 -7.98 -15.00
C ASP A 145 6.39 -8.75 -14.04
N ALA A 146 5.43 -9.49 -14.59
CA ALA A 146 4.58 -10.44 -13.90
C ALA A 146 4.59 -11.78 -14.63
N THR A 147 4.07 -12.84 -13.99
CA THR A 147 3.85 -14.10 -14.72
C THR A 147 2.78 -13.92 -15.78
N ARG A 148 2.79 -14.79 -16.77
CA ARG A 148 1.80 -14.77 -17.87
C ARG A 148 0.36 -14.80 -17.35
N GLU A 149 0.10 -15.67 -16.38
CA GLU A 149 -1.23 -15.86 -15.77
C GLU A 149 -1.67 -14.68 -14.91
N GLN A 150 -0.71 -14.02 -14.24
CA GLN A 150 -1.00 -12.90 -13.35
C GLN A 150 -1.11 -11.57 -14.09
N SER A 151 -0.45 -11.42 -15.26
CA SER A 151 -0.40 -10.16 -16.02
C SER A 151 -1.78 -9.64 -16.43
N ILE A 152 -2.75 -10.52 -16.67
CA ILE A 152 -4.13 -10.16 -17.02
C ILE A 152 -4.88 -9.40 -15.89
N ASN A 153 -4.38 -9.46 -14.64
CA ASN A 153 -4.98 -8.75 -13.49
C ASN A 153 -4.53 -7.29 -13.36
N PHE A 154 -3.67 -6.83 -14.27
CA PHE A 154 -3.03 -5.51 -14.25
C PHE A 154 -3.15 -4.81 -15.61
N GLY A 155 -2.81 -3.54 -15.67
CA GLY A 155 -2.64 -2.85 -16.94
C GLY A 155 -1.46 -3.46 -17.71
N SER A 156 -1.72 -4.09 -18.85
CA SER A 156 -0.73 -4.75 -19.68
C SER A 156 -0.06 -3.74 -20.62
N VAL A 157 1.26 -3.77 -20.72
CA VAL A 157 2.07 -2.80 -21.46
C VAL A 157 2.92 -3.52 -22.48
N VAL A 158 2.79 -3.18 -23.77
CA VAL A 158 3.68 -3.67 -24.82
C VAL A 158 4.73 -2.59 -25.10
N ILE A 159 5.97 -2.92 -24.83
CA ILE A 159 7.10 -2.01 -24.94
C ILE A 159 7.86 -2.31 -26.23
N GLY A 160 7.99 -1.30 -27.09
CA GLY A 160 8.74 -1.33 -28.33
C GLY A 160 10.18 -0.82 -28.15
N ALA A 161 10.84 -0.59 -29.29
CA ALA A 161 12.20 -0.09 -29.31
C ALA A 161 12.33 1.24 -28.55
N GLY A 162 13.44 1.40 -27.85
CA GLY A 162 13.74 2.61 -27.08
C GLY A 162 12.86 2.85 -25.86
N GLY A 163 12.07 1.85 -25.40
CA GLY A 163 11.18 2.01 -24.24
C GLY A 163 9.84 2.66 -24.56
N ARG A 164 9.53 2.91 -25.85
CA ARG A 164 8.24 3.45 -26.28
C ARG A 164 7.13 2.42 -26.04
N VAL A 165 6.02 2.84 -25.44
CA VAL A 165 4.83 2.00 -25.30
C VAL A 165 4.07 2.02 -26.62
N VAL A 166 3.91 0.84 -27.22
CA VAL A 166 3.20 0.67 -28.51
C VAL A 166 1.76 0.21 -28.31
N HIS A 167 1.46 -0.38 -27.17
CA HIS A 167 0.10 -0.80 -26.83
C HIS A 167 -0.10 -0.85 -25.31
N PHE A 168 -1.27 -0.41 -24.86
CA PHE A 168 -1.68 -0.44 -23.46
C PHE A 168 -3.13 -0.93 -23.35
N VAL A 169 -3.37 -1.91 -22.48
CA VAL A 169 -4.73 -2.42 -22.19
C VAL A 169 -4.89 -2.64 -20.69
N ASP A 170 -5.91 -2.01 -20.08
CA ASP A 170 -6.21 -2.25 -18.66
C ASP A 170 -6.90 -3.60 -18.48
N LYS A 171 -6.32 -4.46 -17.67
CA LYS A 171 -6.85 -5.78 -17.28
C LYS A 171 -7.44 -6.57 -18.45
N PRO A 172 -6.62 -6.96 -19.41
CA PRO A 172 -7.09 -7.67 -20.59
C PRO A 172 -7.69 -9.02 -20.22
N THR A 173 -8.65 -9.49 -21.04
CA THR A 173 -9.29 -10.81 -20.86
C THR A 173 -8.38 -11.96 -21.31
N THR A 174 -7.36 -11.66 -22.13
CA THR A 174 -6.38 -12.60 -22.63
C THR A 174 -4.98 -12.06 -22.44
N PHE A 175 -3.98 -12.95 -22.43
CA PHE A 175 -2.58 -12.55 -22.28
C PHE A 175 -2.13 -11.65 -23.44
N ILE A 176 -1.50 -10.52 -23.08
CA ILE A 176 -0.91 -9.57 -24.04
C ILE A 176 0.60 -9.45 -23.82
N SER A 177 1.04 -9.14 -22.60
CA SER A 177 2.44 -8.92 -22.25
C SER A 177 2.70 -9.29 -20.79
N VAL A 178 3.92 -9.68 -20.48
CA VAL A 178 4.38 -9.86 -19.10
C VAL A 178 4.64 -8.53 -18.40
N ASN A 179 4.91 -7.46 -19.17
CA ASN A 179 5.12 -6.14 -18.58
C ASN A 179 3.78 -5.55 -18.13
N ILE A 180 3.73 -5.13 -16.88
CA ILE A 180 2.53 -4.57 -16.25
C ILE A 180 2.79 -3.17 -15.71
N SER A 181 1.75 -2.33 -15.72
CA SER A 181 1.80 -1.00 -15.11
C SER A 181 1.82 -1.08 -13.59
N CYS A 182 2.72 -0.34 -12.97
CA CYS A 182 2.87 -0.27 -11.52
C CYS A 182 1.91 0.72 -10.84
N GLY A 183 1.14 1.53 -11.58
CA GLY A 183 0.31 2.59 -11.00
C GLY A 183 1.12 3.79 -10.50
N VAL A 184 2.27 4.02 -11.11
CA VAL A 184 3.14 5.18 -10.88
C VAL A 184 3.48 5.76 -12.24
N TYR A 185 3.25 7.05 -12.41
CA TYR A 185 3.38 7.78 -13.66
C TYR A 185 4.14 9.09 -13.43
N LEU A 186 4.91 9.50 -14.41
CA LEU A 186 5.53 10.84 -14.45
C LEU A 186 5.12 11.53 -15.74
N MET A 187 4.45 12.67 -15.64
CA MET A 187 3.81 13.34 -16.76
C MET A 187 4.22 14.81 -16.87
N ARG A 188 4.37 15.30 -18.10
CA ARG A 188 4.57 16.72 -18.38
C ARG A 188 3.25 17.49 -18.27
N PRO A 189 3.28 18.80 -17.93
CA PRO A 189 2.08 19.62 -17.73
C PRO A 189 1.11 19.66 -18.91
N GLN A 190 1.59 19.59 -20.15
CA GLN A 190 0.76 19.58 -21.33
C GLN A 190 -0.21 18.41 -21.41
N VAL A 191 0.11 17.28 -20.77
CA VAL A 191 -0.80 16.12 -20.68
C VAL A 191 -2.06 16.52 -19.91
N PHE A 192 -1.91 17.22 -18.78
CA PHE A 192 -3.06 17.67 -17.95
C PHE A 192 -3.93 18.68 -18.65
N GLN A 193 -3.32 19.60 -19.41
CA GLN A 193 -4.03 20.64 -20.16
C GLN A 193 -4.90 20.04 -21.28
N SER A 194 -4.54 18.86 -21.79
CA SER A 194 -5.28 18.15 -22.83
C SER A 194 -6.47 17.34 -22.31
N LEU A 195 -6.63 17.20 -20.99
CA LEU A 195 -7.71 16.41 -20.39
C LEU A 195 -9.05 17.17 -20.37
N ALA A 196 -10.14 16.47 -20.68
CA ALA A 196 -11.48 17.03 -20.61
C ALA A 196 -11.91 17.24 -19.15
N ARG A 197 -12.30 18.48 -18.77
CA ARG A 197 -12.55 18.87 -17.36
C ARG A 197 -13.95 18.48 -16.83
N SER A 198 -14.82 17.94 -17.63
CA SER A 198 -16.25 17.77 -17.29
C SER A 198 -16.71 16.31 -17.20
N GLN A 199 -15.84 15.33 -17.32
CA GLN A 199 -16.21 13.91 -17.38
C GLN A 199 -15.40 13.06 -16.39
N SER A 200 -15.99 11.94 -15.96
CA SER A 200 -15.21 10.87 -15.33
C SER A 200 -14.22 10.32 -16.34
N LEU A 201 -12.95 10.26 -15.98
CA LEU A 201 -11.85 9.90 -16.87
C LEU A 201 -10.86 8.99 -16.15
N TRP A 202 -10.35 7.98 -16.84
CA TRP A 202 -9.34 7.06 -16.33
C TRP A 202 -8.08 7.12 -17.18
N PHE A 203 -6.93 7.20 -16.55
CA PHE A 203 -5.65 7.12 -17.25
C PHE A 203 -5.53 5.85 -18.07
N GLU A 204 -5.91 4.73 -17.44
CA GLU A 204 -5.70 3.39 -17.97
C GLU A 204 -6.61 3.07 -19.17
N ALA A 205 -7.86 3.53 -19.12
CA ALA A 205 -8.85 3.24 -20.16
C ALA A 205 -8.89 4.30 -21.28
N ASP A 206 -8.71 5.57 -20.90
CA ASP A 206 -9.00 6.68 -21.83
C ASP A 206 -7.73 7.36 -22.34
N LEU A 207 -6.70 7.51 -21.52
CA LEU A 207 -5.53 8.30 -21.87
C LEU A 207 -4.38 7.45 -22.44
N PHE A 208 -3.94 6.42 -21.74
CA PHE A 208 -2.75 5.66 -22.13
C PHE A 208 -2.90 4.93 -23.48
N PRO A 209 -4.05 4.32 -23.83
CA PRO A 209 -4.22 3.75 -25.16
C PRO A 209 -4.03 4.81 -26.26
N ARG A 210 -4.58 6.01 -26.09
CA ARG A 210 -4.44 7.12 -27.03
C ARG A 210 -2.99 7.59 -27.14
N MET A 211 -2.31 7.81 -26.00
CA MET A 211 -0.90 8.25 -25.98
C MET A 211 0.06 7.20 -26.55
N ALA A 212 -0.25 5.92 -26.44
CA ALA A 212 0.51 4.86 -27.08
C ALA A 212 0.48 5.00 -28.62
N HIS A 213 -0.68 5.37 -29.18
CA HIS A 213 -0.82 5.60 -30.62
C HIS A 213 -0.07 6.87 -31.10
N THR A 214 -0.09 7.95 -30.32
CA THR A 214 0.63 9.18 -30.69
C THR A 214 2.14 9.09 -30.47
N GLY A 215 2.60 8.08 -29.72
CA GLY A 215 4.03 7.84 -29.47
C GLY A 215 4.64 8.69 -28.36
N GLU A 216 3.81 9.27 -27.52
CA GLU A 216 4.21 10.15 -26.40
C GLU A 216 4.34 9.40 -25.07
N LEU A 217 3.99 8.10 -25.05
CA LEU A 217 4.00 7.23 -23.87
C LEU A 217 5.24 6.34 -23.89
N TYR A 218 6.01 6.40 -22.80
CA TYR A 218 7.21 5.59 -22.60
C TYR A 218 7.11 4.77 -21.32
N ALA A 219 7.88 3.72 -21.20
CA ALA A 219 7.96 2.86 -20.03
C ALA A 219 9.36 2.90 -19.41
N TYR A 220 9.40 2.96 -18.08
CA TYR A 220 10.58 2.68 -17.28
C TYR A 220 10.36 1.34 -16.56
N ASN A 221 11.07 0.29 -16.97
CA ASN A 221 10.91 -1.03 -16.38
C ASN A 221 11.82 -1.18 -15.15
N THR A 222 11.24 -1.68 -14.04
CA THR A 222 11.97 -1.90 -12.80
C THR A 222 11.93 -3.36 -12.37
N THR A 223 13.04 -3.84 -11.82
CA THR A 223 13.15 -5.12 -11.12
C THR A 223 13.04 -4.97 -9.60
N ASN A 224 12.87 -3.75 -9.11
CA ASN A 224 12.68 -3.48 -7.69
C ASN A 224 11.40 -4.15 -7.18
N TRP A 225 11.36 -4.39 -5.87
CA TRP A 225 10.15 -4.89 -5.24
C TRP A 225 8.97 -3.95 -5.46
N TRP A 226 7.87 -4.53 -5.92
CA TRP A 226 6.59 -3.86 -6.13
C TRP A 226 5.42 -4.78 -5.75
N SER A 227 4.36 -4.22 -5.18
CA SER A 227 3.12 -4.89 -4.84
C SER A 227 1.96 -3.89 -4.76
N GLN A 228 0.73 -4.39 -4.68
CA GLN A 228 -0.46 -3.59 -4.40
C GLN A 228 -1.21 -4.14 -3.20
N THR A 229 -1.61 -3.27 -2.28
CA THR A 229 -2.41 -3.63 -1.09
C THR A 229 -3.90 -3.67 -1.42
N LYS A 230 -4.33 -4.52 -2.36
CA LYS A 230 -5.74 -4.64 -2.76
C LYS A 230 -6.62 -5.31 -1.69
N THR A 231 -6.05 -6.18 -0.90
CA THR A 231 -6.73 -6.95 0.16
C THR A 231 -6.07 -6.72 1.51
N ALA A 232 -6.80 -6.98 2.60
CA ALA A 232 -6.24 -6.92 3.94
C ALA A 232 -5.07 -7.91 4.15
N ALA A 233 -5.08 -9.04 3.47
CA ALA A 233 -3.98 -10.01 3.52
C ALA A 233 -2.67 -9.50 2.90
N ALA A 234 -2.76 -8.64 1.89
CA ALA A 234 -1.59 -8.09 1.20
C ALA A 234 -0.72 -7.19 2.10
N VAL A 235 -1.28 -6.67 3.21
CA VAL A 235 -0.53 -5.80 4.12
C VAL A 235 0.61 -6.52 4.83
N LEU A 236 0.46 -7.81 5.14
CA LEU A 236 1.54 -8.57 5.79
C LEU A 236 2.73 -8.76 4.86
N TYR A 237 2.48 -9.00 3.57
CA TYR A 237 3.54 -9.06 2.57
C TYR A 237 4.22 -7.70 2.36
N ALA A 238 3.44 -6.62 2.32
CA ALA A 238 3.97 -5.28 2.25
C ALA A 238 4.79 -4.93 3.50
N ASN A 239 4.29 -5.28 4.70
CA ASN A 239 5.00 -5.09 5.97
C ASN A 239 6.39 -5.77 5.97
N ARG A 240 6.44 -7.05 5.60
CA ARG A 240 7.71 -7.79 5.45
C ARG A 240 8.67 -7.08 4.51
N SER A 241 8.17 -6.60 3.39
CA SER A 241 9.01 -6.03 2.34
C SER A 241 9.52 -4.63 2.70
N TYR A 242 8.69 -3.81 3.37
CA TYR A 242 9.14 -2.52 3.90
C TYR A 242 10.13 -2.67 5.07
N LEU A 243 9.92 -3.62 5.98
CA LEU A 243 10.89 -3.91 7.04
C LEU A 243 12.25 -4.33 6.46
N ARG A 244 12.24 -5.14 5.40
CA ARG A 244 13.46 -5.49 4.65
C ARG A 244 14.10 -4.26 3.98
N LEU A 245 13.30 -3.35 3.43
CA LEU A 245 13.77 -2.10 2.86
C LEU A 245 14.40 -1.19 3.92
N TYR A 246 13.77 -1.11 5.12
CA TYR A 246 14.32 -0.38 6.25
C TYR A 246 15.70 -0.92 6.66
N LYS A 247 15.87 -2.22 6.72
CA LYS A 247 17.19 -2.82 7.01
C LYS A 247 18.27 -2.33 6.06
N LYS A 248 17.92 -2.10 4.79
CA LYS A 248 18.88 -1.62 3.78
C LYS A 248 19.12 -0.12 3.84
N ARG A 249 18.08 0.68 4.09
CA ARG A 249 18.12 2.15 3.94
C ARG A 249 17.99 2.93 5.25
N TYR A 250 17.26 2.37 6.21
CA TYR A 250 16.85 3.06 7.45
C TYR A 250 16.96 2.13 8.65
N ALA A 251 18.11 1.48 8.83
CA ALA A 251 18.29 0.45 9.89
C ALA A 251 17.93 0.97 11.30
N ALA A 252 18.08 2.26 11.55
CA ALA A 252 17.70 2.89 12.81
C ALA A 252 16.17 2.84 13.12
N ARG A 253 15.33 2.59 12.12
CA ARG A 253 13.88 2.39 12.32
C ARG A 253 13.57 1.00 12.89
N LEU A 254 14.49 0.04 12.77
CA LEU A 254 14.29 -1.31 13.26
C LEU A 254 14.77 -1.47 14.69
N CYS A 255 14.08 -2.34 15.43
CA CYS A 255 14.53 -2.74 16.75
C CYS A 255 15.69 -3.74 16.61
N VAL A 256 16.88 -3.35 17.06
CA VAL A 256 18.10 -4.16 17.03
C VAL A 256 18.57 -4.49 18.44
N ASP A 257 19.35 -5.59 18.57
CA ASP A 257 20.11 -5.95 19.77
C ASP A 257 19.31 -6.28 21.05
N ARG A 258 18.16 -6.94 20.90
CA ARG A 258 17.51 -7.59 22.02
C ARG A 258 17.47 -9.11 21.80
N ALA A 259 17.91 -9.90 22.76
CA ALA A 259 18.00 -11.36 22.65
C ALA A 259 16.66 -12.08 22.32
N HIS A 260 15.55 -11.36 22.44
CA HIS A 260 14.20 -11.84 22.15
C HIS A 260 13.63 -11.35 20.80
N ILE A 261 14.39 -10.53 20.06
CA ILE A 261 14.01 -10.03 18.73
C ILE A 261 14.68 -10.88 17.64
N ILE A 262 13.90 -11.34 16.68
CA ILE A 262 14.35 -12.22 15.59
C ILE A 262 14.09 -11.55 14.26
N GLY A 263 15.11 -11.31 13.46
CA GLY A 263 14.99 -10.71 12.13
C GLY A 263 14.55 -9.25 12.13
N ASP A 264 13.83 -8.84 11.11
CA ASP A 264 13.45 -7.44 10.89
C ASP A 264 12.15 -7.13 11.65
N VAL A 265 12.22 -6.27 12.65
CA VAL A 265 11.12 -5.93 13.55
C VAL A 265 11.07 -4.41 13.79
N PHE A 266 9.89 -3.83 13.66
CA PHE A 266 9.60 -2.46 14.08
C PHE A 266 8.80 -2.50 15.40
N ILE A 267 9.21 -1.71 16.36
CA ILE A 267 8.48 -1.52 17.64
C ILE A 267 8.42 -0.02 17.89
N ASP A 268 7.20 0.50 18.02
CA ASP A 268 7.01 1.90 18.39
C ASP A 268 7.61 2.18 19.77
N PRO A 269 8.28 3.32 19.99
CA PRO A 269 8.90 3.66 21.27
C PRO A 269 7.93 3.69 22.47
N SER A 270 6.64 3.94 22.26
CA SER A 270 5.60 3.94 23.31
C SER A 270 5.10 2.55 23.67
N ALA A 271 5.40 1.52 22.84
CA ALA A 271 4.94 0.16 23.11
C ALA A 271 5.68 -0.48 24.30
N ILE A 272 4.93 -1.18 25.14
CA ILE A 272 5.46 -1.89 26.30
C ILE A 272 5.62 -3.37 25.96
N VAL A 273 6.85 -3.86 25.94
CA VAL A 273 7.17 -5.24 25.57
C VAL A 273 7.92 -5.95 26.69
N ASP A 274 7.35 -7.06 27.17
CA ASP A 274 8.00 -7.89 28.17
C ASP A 274 9.27 -8.56 27.61
N LYS A 275 10.33 -8.58 28.42
CA LYS A 275 11.66 -9.12 28.05
C LYS A 275 11.68 -10.62 27.72
N THR A 276 10.64 -11.36 28.09
CA THR A 276 10.51 -12.79 27.80
C THR A 276 9.72 -13.09 26.55
N ALA A 277 9.09 -12.07 25.94
CA ALA A 277 8.37 -12.20 24.66
C ALA A 277 9.37 -12.54 23.53
N LYS A 278 8.93 -13.31 22.54
CA LYS A 278 9.71 -13.64 21.34
C LYS A 278 9.03 -13.02 20.11
N ILE A 279 9.68 -12.03 19.52
CA ILE A 279 9.10 -11.21 18.46
C ILE A 279 9.91 -11.32 17.18
N GLY A 280 9.23 -11.62 16.08
CA GLY A 280 9.82 -11.72 14.75
C GLY A 280 9.89 -13.16 14.19
N PRO A 281 10.31 -13.26 12.92
CA PRO A 281 10.65 -12.16 12.01
C PRO A 281 9.42 -11.39 11.46
N ASN A 282 9.70 -10.25 10.84
CA ASN A 282 8.73 -9.47 10.04
C ASN A 282 7.49 -9.01 10.83
N VAL A 283 7.72 -8.44 11.99
CA VAL A 283 6.67 -7.94 12.89
C VAL A 283 6.74 -6.41 12.98
N SER A 284 5.59 -5.76 12.98
CA SER A 284 5.49 -4.36 13.38
C SER A 284 4.50 -4.20 14.55
N ILE A 285 4.90 -3.44 15.55
CA ILE A 285 4.14 -3.16 16.77
C ILE A 285 3.93 -1.65 16.86
N GLY A 286 2.65 -1.25 16.85
CA GLY A 286 2.24 0.15 16.87
C GLY A 286 2.28 0.79 18.26
N PRO A 287 2.00 2.11 18.31
CA PRO A 287 1.97 2.89 19.54
C PRO A 287 1.08 2.29 20.63
N ASP A 288 1.51 2.46 21.89
CA ASP A 288 0.78 2.07 23.09
C ASP A 288 0.36 0.60 23.18
N ALA A 289 0.90 -0.26 22.29
CA ALA A 289 0.65 -1.69 22.34
C ALA A 289 1.34 -2.32 23.57
N ARG A 290 0.69 -3.34 24.16
CA ARG A 290 1.21 -4.06 25.32
C ARG A 290 1.42 -5.52 25.01
N ILE A 291 2.64 -5.99 25.14
CA ILE A 291 3.04 -7.37 24.86
C ILE A 291 3.47 -8.03 26.17
N GLY A 292 2.68 -8.98 26.63
CA GLY A 292 2.85 -9.68 27.90
C GLY A 292 3.99 -10.71 27.91
N LYS A 293 4.17 -11.31 29.08
CA LYS A 293 5.19 -12.31 29.36
C LYS A 293 5.03 -13.55 28.44
N GLY A 294 6.13 -14.01 27.86
CA GLY A 294 6.16 -15.24 27.08
C GLY A 294 5.36 -15.22 25.76
N VAL A 295 4.85 -14.06 25.35
CA VAL A 295 4.14 -13.88 24.07
C VAL A 295 5.05 -14.20 22.89
N ARG A 296 4.48 -14.80 21.84
CA ARG A 296 5.18 -15.10 20.59
C ARG A 296 4.48 -14.44 19.42
N ILE A 297 5.21 -13.61 18.67
CA ILE A 297 4.67 -12.90 17.49
C ILE A 297 5.58 -13.18 16.30
N LYS A 298 4.98 -13.55 15.16
CA LYS A 298 5.71 -13.78 13.91
C LYS A 298 4.87 -13.32 12.71
N GLU A 299 5.51 -12.71 11.72
CA GLU A 299 4.87 -12.31 10.45
C GLU A 299 3.53 -11.60 10.65
N SER A 300 3.49 -10.61 11.55
CA SER A 300 2.23 -10.03 12.02
C SER A 300 2.35 -8.53 12.22
N ILE A 301 1.20 -7.86 12.19
CA ILE A 301 1.05 -6.44 12.52
C ILE A 301 0.20 -6.36 13.80
N VAL A 302 0.71 -5.68 14.81
CA VAL A 302 -0.01 -5.33 16.02
C VAL A 302 -0.29 -3.83 15.97
N LEU A 303 -1.57 -3.46 15.88
CA LEU A 303 -1.99 -2.07 15.72
C LEU A 303 -2.03 -1.31 17.06
N PRO A 304 -2.10 0.03 17.02
CA PRO A 304 -2.05 0.87 18.22
C PRO A 304 -3.02 0.46 19.32
N GLY A 305 -2.52 0.46 20.56
CA GLY A 305 -3.30 0.18 21.76
C GLY A 305 -3.70 -1.29 21.94
N ALA A 306 -3.28 -2.20 21.07
CA ALA A 306 -3.59 -3.62 21.22
C ALA A 306 -2.85 -4.24 22.43
N CYS A 307 -3.49 -5.21 23.09
CA CYS A 307 -2.95 -5.91 24.24
C CYS A 307 -2.86 -7.42 23.95
N LEU A 308 -1.66 -7.97 24.07
CA LEU A 308 -1.43 -9.42 23.99
C LEU A 308 -1.04 -9.93 25.37
N ASP A 309 -1.92 -10.70 26.01
CA ASP A 309 -1.72 -11.23 27.34
C ASP A 309 -0.70 -12.38 27.34
N GLU A 310 -0.28 -12.77 28.52
CA GLU A 310 0.82 -13.71 28.70
C GLU A 310 0.63 -15.04 27.97
N HIS A 311 1.75 -15.55 27.43
CA HIS A 311 1.84 -16.81 26.72
C HIS A 311 0.94 -16.93 25.48
N SER A 312 0.33 -15.84 25.00
CA SER A 312 -0.42 -15.85 23.74
C SER A 312 0.51 -15.97 22.54
N CYS A 313 -0.05 -16.44 21.42
CA CYS A 313 0.69 -16.70 20.19
C CYS A 313 -0.02 -16.04 18.99
N VAL A 314 0.69 -15.17 18.27
CA VAL A 314 0.16 -14.43 17.11
C VAL A 314 1.05 -14.70 15.90
N MET A 315 0.50 -15.33 14.86
CA MET A 315 1.25 -15.66 13.64
C MET A 315 0.44 -15.36 12.38
N HIS A 316 1.08 -14.76 11.39
CA HIS A 316 0.44 -14.41 10.09
C HIS A 316 -0.90 -13.69 10.26
N SER A 317 -0.93 -12.69 11.15
CA SER A 317 -2.16 -12.06 11.60
C SER A 317 -2.03 -10.54 11.70
N VAL A 318 -3.15 -9.85 11.59
CA VAL A 318 -3.29 -8.43 11.93
C VAL A 318 -4.16 -8.32 13.17
N ILE A 319 -3.61 -7.79 14.25
CA ILE A 319 -4.34 -7.49 15.49
C ILE A 319 -4.80 -6.04 15.44
N GLY A 320 -6.10 -5.83 15.43
CA GLY A 320 -6.75 -4.53 15.29
C GLY A 320 -6.49 -3.56 16.44
N TRP A 321 -6.83 -2.31 16.22
CA TRP A 321 -6.67 -1.24 17.22
C TRP A 321 -7.39 -1.61 18.52
N ARG A 322 -6.74 -1.40 19.67
CA ARG A 322 -7.27 -1.64 21.02
C ARG A 322 -7.84 -3.05 21.24
N SER A 323 -7.50 -4.01 20.38
CA SER A 323 -7.94 -5.39 20.54
C SER A 323 -7.12 -6.13 21.58
N THR A 324 -7.75 -7.06 22.29
CA THR A 324 -7.10 -7.87 23.33
C THR A 324 -7.06 -9.33 22.91
N VAL A 325 -5.89 -9.96 23.04
CA VAL A 325 -5.72 -11.41 22.89
C VAL A 325 -5.40 -11.99 24.26
N GLY A 326 -6.33 -12.74 24.81
CA GLY A 326 -6.24 -13.29 26.17
C GLY A 326 -5.08 -14.30 26.33
N ALA A 327 -4.74 -14.55 27.58
CA ALA A 327 -3.63 -15.43 27.94
C ALA A 327 -3.80 -16.84 27.33
N TRP A 328 -2.69 -17.45 26.89
CA TRP A 328 -2.64 -18.77 26.29
C TRP A 328 -3.45 -18.95 25.01
N SER A 329 -3.96 -17.87 24.44
CA SER A 329 -4.71 -17.89 23.19
C SER A 329 -3.80 -17.95 21.97
N ARG A 330 -4.33 -18.44 20.84
CA ARG A 330 -3.62 -18.55 19.57
C ARG A 330 -4.41 -17.86 18.47
N VAL A 331 -3.83 -16.83 17.87
CA VAL A 331 -4.36 -16.13 16.69
C VAL A 331 -3.41 -16.40 15.53
N GLU A 332 -3.87 -17.15 14.53
CA GLU A 332 -3.00 -17.61 13.44
C GLU A 332 -3.70 -17.56 12.09
N GLY A 333 -2.98 -17.19 11.06
CA GLY A 333 -3.38 -17.26 9.66
C GLY A 333 -2.46 -18.13 8.82
N VAL A 334 -2.85 -18.35 7.56
CA VAL A 334 -2.01 -19.03 6.56
C VAL A 334 -1.05 -18.00 5.94
N PRO A 335 0.24 -18.34 5.79
CA PRO A 335 1.19 -17.49 5.10
C PRO A 335 0.76 -17.23 3.66
N LEU A 336 0.79 -15.96 3.25
CA LEU A 336 0.57 -15.54 1.88
C LEU A 336 1.80 -14.78 1.38
N ALA A 337 2.39 -15.29 0.31
CA ALA A 337 3.52 -14.64 -0.36
C ALA A 337 3.52 -15.09 -1.82
N PRO A 338 4.10 -14.31 -2.73
CA PRO A 338 4.42 -14.78 -4.08
C PRO A 338 5.26 -16.05 -4.03
N ASN A 339 5.04 -16.96 -4.98
CA ASN A 339 5.85 -18.18 -5.05
C ASN A 339 7.31 -17.83 -5.38
N PRO A 340 8.28 -18.10 -4.47
CA PRO A 340 9.67 -17.70 -4.68
C PRO A 340 10.37 -18.49 -5.82
N ASN A 341 9.80 -19.61 -6.24
CA ASN A 341 10.33 -20.46 -7.31
C ASN A 341 9.82 -20.07 -8.69
N VAL A 342 8.89 -19.10 -8.76
CA VAL A 342 8.35 -18.59 -10.02
C VAL A 342 8.86 -17.17 -10.23
N ALA A 343 9.62 -16.99 -11.31
CA ALA A 343 10.16 -15.68 -11.65
C ALA A 343 9.02 -14.66 -11.85
N PHE A 344 9.21 -13.46 -11.30
CA PHE A 344 8.26 -12.34 -11.40
C PHE A 344 6.87 -12.57 -10.79
N ALA A 345 6.68 -13.63 -9.98
CA ALA A 345 5.42 -13.85 -9.30
C ALA A 345 5.01 -12.64 -8.45
N LYS A 346 3.74 -12.26 -8.56
CA LYS A 346 3.12 -11.20 -7.73
C LYS A 346 2.21 -11.84 -6.68
N MET A 347 1.76 -11.04 -5.72
CA MET A 347 0.74 -11.47 -4.77
C MET A 347 -0.55 -11.87 -5.49
N ASP A 348 -1.05 -13.06 -5.19
CA ASP A 348 -2.33 -13.53 -5.74
C ASP A 348 -3.50 -12.80 -5.08
N ASN A 349 -4.42 -12.33 -5.91
CA ASN A 349 -5.71 -11.81 -5.47
C ASN A 349 -6.75 -12.94 -5.44
N ARG A 350 -6.59 -13.87 -4.50
CA ARG A 350 -7.55 -14.99 -4.36
C ARG A 350 -8.94 -14.47 -4.00
N PRO A 351 -10.01 -15.11 -4.49
CA PRO A 351 -11.36 -14.79 -4.07
C PRO A 351 -11.53 -15.05 -2.57
N LEU A 352 -12.41 -14.28 -1.92
CA LEU A 352 -12.67 -14.41 -0.49
C LEU A 352 -13.27 -15.77 -0.14
N PHE A 353 -14.09 -16.31 -1.02
CA PHE A 353 -14.72 -17.62 -0.88
C PHE A 353 -14.24 -18.56 -1.97
N MET A 354 -14.08 -19.83 -1.62
CA MET A 354 -13.88 -20.94 -2.54
C MET A 354 -15.19 -21.28 -3.28
N GLU A 355 -15.11 -22.09 -4.32
CA GLU A 355 -16.27 -22.52 -5.11
C GLU A 355 -17.33 -23.24 -4.27
N ASP A 356 -16.91 -23.90 -3.18
CA ASP A 356 -17.81 -24.58 -2.23
C ASP A 356 -18.44 -23.62 -1.19
N GLY A 357 -18.23 -22.31 -1.33
CA GLY A 357 -18.75 -21.28 -0.42
C GLY A 357 -17.98 -21.12 0.89
N ARG A 358 -16.90 -21.86 1.12
CA ARG A 358 -16.07 -21.70 2.31
C ARG A 358 -15.11 -20.54 2.17
N LEU A 359 -14.75 -19.90 3.30
CA LEU A 359 -13.74 -18.87 3.33
C LEU A 359 -12.40 -19.43 2.84
N THR A 360 -11.79 -18.76 1.88
CA THR A 360 -10.44 -19.11 1.41
C THR A 360 -9.44 -18.93 2.56
N PRO A 361 -8.68 -19.97 2.96
CA PRO A 361 -7.70 -19.84 4.01
C PRO A 361 -6.71 -18.69 3.71
N SER A 362 -6.59 -17.78 4.65
CA SER A 362 -5.79 -16.56 4.51
C SER A 362 -5.23 -16.15 5.87
N VAL A 363 -4.65 -14.97 5.95
CA VAL A 363 -4.22 -14.37 7.23
C VAL A 363 -5.42 -14.17 8.15
N THR A 364 -5.19 -14.25 9.46
CA THR A 364 -6.23 -13.87 10.41
C THR A 364 -6.22 -12.36 10.65
N ILE A 365 -7.40 -11.77 10.64
CA ILE A 365 -7.57 -10.32 10.82
C ILE A 365 -8.57 -10.09 11.92
N LEU A 366 -8.14 -9.44 12.99
CA LEU A 366 -9.02 -8.88 14.00
C LEU A 366 -9.28 -7.41 13.69
N GLY A 367 -10.54 -7.02 13.66
CA GLY A 367 -10.95 -5.62 13.57
C GLY A 367 -10.57 -4.84 14.84
N SER A 368 -11.02 -3.60 14.94
CA SER A 368 -10.80 -2.77 16.15
C SER A 368 -11.65 -3.26 17.32
N ASP A 369 -11.11 -3.11 18.53
CA ASP A 369 -11.85 -3.39 19.78
C ASP A 369 -12.42 -4.83 19.83
N VAL A 370 -11.66 -5.80 19.30
CA VAL A 370 -11.98 -7.23 19.39
C VAL A 370 -11.34 -7.81 20.65
N SER A 371 -12.12 -8.56 21.44
CA SER A 371 -11.64 -9.29 22.61
C SER A 371 -11.63 -10.79 22.34
N VAL A 372 -10.47 -11.42 22.47
CA VAL A 372 -10.30 -12.88 22.41
C VAL A 372 -10.11 -13.38 23.84
N ALA A 373 -11.02 -14.23 24.34
CA ALA A 373 -10.94 -14.80 25.67
C ALA A 373 -9.68 -15.67 25.85
N PRO A 374 -9.19 -15.86 27.08
CA PRO A 374 -8.07 -16.77 27.36
C PRO A 374 -8.31 -18.19 26.79
N GLU A 375 -7.21 -18.88 26.44
CA GLU A 375 -7.20 -20.25 25.93
C GLU A 375 -8.00 -20.48 24.63
N THR A 376 -8.29 -19.41 23.89
CA THR A 376 -9.09 -19.44 22.66
C THR A 376 -8.19 -19.54 21.42
N ILE A 377 -8.63 -20.32 20.42
CA ILE A 377 -7.91 -20.48 19.15
C ILE A 377 -8.71 -19.83 18.02
N VAL A 378 -8.09 -18.87 17.33
CA VAL A 378 -8.68 -18.17 16.18
C VAL A 378 -7.79 -18.41 14.95
N LEU A 379 -8.29 -19.21 13.98
CA LEU A 379 -7.51 -19.63 12.82
C LEU A 379 -8.18 -19.18 11.51
N ASN A 380 -7.44 -18.49 10.64
CA ASN A 380 -7.89 -18.06 9.31
C ASN A 380 -9.25 -17.33 9.35
N CYS A 381 -9.44 -16.45 10.31
CA CYS A 381 -10.69 -15.74 10.52
C CYS A 381 -10.57 -14.26 10.16
N VAL A 382 -11.68 -13.69 9.69
CA VAL A 382 -11.87 -12.25 9.54
C VAL A 382 -12.91 -11.81 10.55
N VAL A 383 -12.49 -11.06 11.56
CA VAL A 383 -13.35 -10.64 12.67
C VAL A 383 -13.66 -9.15 12.54
N LEU A 384 -14.95 -8.81 12.47
CA LEU A 384 -15.39 -7.41 12.42
C LEU A 384 -15.15 -6.70 13.77
N PRO A 385 -15.14 -5.36 13.81
CA PRO A 385 -14.94 -4.60 15.04
C PRO A 385 -15.96 -4.93 16.15
N TYR A 386 -15.53 -4.69 17.40
CA TYR A 386 -16.39 -4.79 18.60
C TYR A 386 -16.93 -6.20 18.87
N LYS A 387 -16.14 -7.25 18.61
CA LYS A 387 -16.53 -8.64 18.86
C LYS A 387 -15.82 -9.22 20.08
N GLU A 388 -16.57 -10.04 20.83
CA GLU A 388 -16.03 -10.85 21.91
C GLU A 388 -16.02 -12.33 21.47
N LEU A 389 -14.82 -12.92 21.42
CA LEU A 389 -14.62 -14.31 21.05
C LEU A 389 -14.39 -15.16 22.30
N THR A 390 -15.45 -15.81 22.79
CA THR A 390 -15.42 -16.66 23.99
C THR A 390 -15.17 -18.13 23.68
N SER A 391 -15.12 -18.50 22.40
CA SER A 391 -14.85 -19.86 21.92
C SER A 391 -13.92 -19.84 20.70
N SER A 392 -13.36 -20.98 20.37
CA SER A 392 -12.44 -21.13 19.22
C SER A 392 -13.20 -21.06 17.87
N HIS A 393 -12.59 -20.38 16.90
CA HIS A 393 -13.12 -20.16 15.56
C HIS A 393 -12.11 -20.53 14.48
N LYS A 394 -12.59 -21.09 13.37
CA LYS A 394 -11.73 -21.49 12.26
C LYS A 394 -12.43 -21.25 10.92
N ASN A 395 -11.71 -20.62 9.97
CA ASN A 395 -12.15 -20.36 8.59
C ASN A 395 -13.52 -19.67 8.54
N GLN A 396 -13.71 -18.59 9.29
CA GLN A 396 -14.98 -17.88 9.43
C GLN A 396 -14.81 -16.37 9.27
N ILE A 397 -15.88 -15.72 8.80
CA ILE A 397 -16.09 -14.29 8.97
C ILE A 397 -17.01 -14.12 10.17
N ILE A 398 -16.58 -13.38 11.17
CA ILE A 398 -17.33 -13.11 12.40
C ILE A 398 -17.87 -11.68 12.30
N LEU A 399 -19.19 -11.60 12.04
CA LEU A 399 -19.94 -10.39 11.76
C LEU A 399 -20.43 -9.70 13.03
#